data_caaae4b88272911c5ba7859e63541609
#
_entry.id   caaae4b88272911c5ba7859e63541609
#
_cell.length_a   1.000
_cell.length_b   1.000
_cell.length_c   1.000
_cell.angle_alpha   90.00
_cell.angle_beta   90.00
_cell.angle_gamma   90.00
#
_symmetry.space_group_name_H-M   'P 1'
#
loop_
_entity.id
_entity.type
_entity.pdbx_description
1 polymer ?
#
loop_
_entity_poly.entity_id
_entity_poly.type
_entity_poly.pdbx_seq_one_letter_code
_entity_poly.pdbx_strand_id
1 'polypeptide(L)'
;DGGEITLYAAWDDCPWIQAQDLYYTLEQAQSGFITEEEILSHATATDREDGSPILPGTNPAPSDPEVFTSFTIPDYQAGEFTSLQHDFATSENLTVVDHVGNTYVKQIMVHVTDTTPVKVKPEGKTRFISEKYFNLDHEHGGLEENSIWMTDADYHSALQKAFDNLKNDTPEDEFLIP
;
A
#
# COMPACT_ATOMS: atom_id res chain seq x y z
N ASP A 1 63.41 -3.10 -34.92
CA ASP A 1 62.10 -3.77 -35.10
C ASP A 1 61.03 -2.90 -34.47
N GLY A 2 60.33 -2.18 -35.31
CA GLY A 2 59.16 -1.41 -34.91
C GLY A 2 57.94 -2.31 -34.80
N GLY A 3 57.72 -2.87 -33.63
CA GLY A 3 56.47 -3.60 -33.38
C GLY A 3 55.27 -2.65 -33.40
N GLU A 4 54.25 -2.93 -34.14
CA GLU A 4 52.98 -2.23 -34.13
C GLU A 4 52.22 -2.66 -32.90
N ILE A 5 51.83 -1.73 -32.04
CA ILE A 5 50.94 -1.97 -30.90
C ILE A 5 49.58 -1.46 -31.31
N THR A 6 48.62 -2.36 -31.45
CA THR A 6 47.22 -2.00 -31.65
C THR A 6 46.54 -1.90 -30.30
N LEU A 7 46.07 -0.70 -29.95
CA LEU A 7 45.29 -0.43 -28.74
C LEU A 7 43.80 -0.54 -29.10
N TYR A 8 43.09 -1.36 -28.38
CA TYR A 8 41.65 -1.43 -28.45
C TYR A 8 41.08 -0.68 -27.24
N ALA A 9 40.16 0.24 -27.46
CA ALA A 9 39.35 0.78 -26.38
C ALA A 9 38.27 -0.28 -26.02
N ALA A 10 38.29 -0.77 -24.83
CA ALA A 10 37.17 -1.50 -24.28
C ALA A 10 36.25 -0.47 -23.65
N TRP A 11 35.02 -0.45 -24.09
CA TRP A 11 33.97 0.38 -23.50
C TRP A 11 33.15 -0.54 -22.64
N ASP A 12 32.88 -0.09 -21.40
CA ASP A 12 31.97 -0.72 -20.49
C ASP A 12 30.63 0.04 -20.54
N ASP A 13 29.54 -0.68 -20.77
CA ASP A 13 28.22 -0.09 -20.85
C ASP A 13 27.70 0.21 -19.43
N CYS A 14 26.81 1.16 -19.29
CA CYS A 14 26.20 1.49 -18.01
C CYS A 14 25.17 0.42 -17.63
N PRO A 15 25.13 -0.04 -16.39
CA PRO A 15 24.13 -1.01 -15.95
C PRO A 15 22.72 -0.44 -16.04
N TRP A 16 21.73 -1.30 -16.03
CA TRP A 16 20.33 -0.93 -16.19
C TRP A 16 19.42 -1.65 -15.18
N ILE A 17 18.38 -0.97 -14.68
CA ILE A 17 17.37 -1.54 -13.79
C ILE A 17 16.01 -1.55 -14.48
N GLN A 18 15.36 -2.69 -14.48
CA GLN A 18 13.94 -2.83 -14.79
C GLN A 18 13.17 -3.05 -13.48
N ALA A 19 12.26 -2.15 -13.18
CA ALA A 19 11.41 -2.21 -11.98
C ALA A 19 10.09 -1.47 -12.23
N GLN A 20 9.08 -1.81 -11.42
CA GLN A 20 7.76 -1.18 -11.39
C GLN A 20 7.42 -0.74 -9.98
N ASP A 21 6.39 0.09 -9.85
CA ASP A 21 5.86 0.49 -8.55
C ASP A 21 5.28 -0.73 -7.82
N LEU A 22 5.44 -0.75 -6.50
CA LEU A 22 5.05 -1.86 -5.64
C LEU A 22 3.87 -1.47 -4.76
N TYR A 23 3.03 -2.45 -4.47
CA TYR A 23 1.80 -2.26 -3.71
C TYR A 23 1.69 -3.33 -2.63
N TYR A 24 1.62 -2.88 -1.38
CA TYR A 24 1.52 -3.73 -0.20
C TYR A 24 0.31 -3.35 0.65
N THR A 25 -0.11 -4.25 1.52
CA THR A 25 -1.11 -3.95 2.54
C THR A 25 -0.45 -3.42 3.80
N LEU A 26 -1.21 -2.68 4.61
CA LEU A 26 -0.74 -2.21 5.90
C LEU A 26 -0.34 -3.36 6.83
N GLU A 27 -1.05 -4.49 6.75
CA GLU A 27 -0.72 -5.69 7.50
C GLU A 27 0.65 -6.27 7.11
N GLN A 28 0.95 -6.33 5.81
CA GLN A 28 2.27 -6.73 5.32
C GLN A 28 3.36 -5.79 5.83
N ALA A 29 3.13 -4.50 5.76
CA ALA A 29 4.05 -3.50 6.26
C ALA A 29 4.34 -3.68 7.76
N GLN A 30 3.30 -3.77 8.58
CA GLN A 30 3.41 -3.94 10.03
C GLN A 30 4.05 -5.26 10.46
N SER A 31 3.92 -6.30 9.64
CA SER A 31 4.56 -7.59 9.90
C SER A 31 6.08 -7.60 9.62
N GLY A 32 6.61 -6.53 9.05
CA GLY A 32 8.01 -6.45 8.63
C GLY A 32 8.30 -7.19 7.33
N PHE A 33 7.28 -7.47 6.54
CA PHE A 33 7.43 -8.13 5.24
C PHE A 33 8.17 -7.27 4.21
N ILE A 34 7.98 -5.95 4.25
CA ILE A 34 8.61 -5.02 3.31
C ILE A 34 10.04 -4.77 3.78
N THR A 35 10.97 -5.48 3.19
CA THR A 35 12.41 -5.36 3.42
C THR A 35 13.10 -4.86 2.15
N GLU A 36 14.35 -4.39 2.27
CA GLU A 36 15.16 -4.04 1.10
C GLU A 36 15.25 -5.22 0.12
N GLU A 37 15.48 -6.43 0.63
CA GLU A 37 15.56 -7.64 -0.17
C GLU A 37 14.23 -7.94 -0.89
N GLU A 38 13.12 -7.78 -0.19
CA GLU A 38 11.79 -7.93 -0.79
C GLU A 38 11.56 -6.93 -1.94
N ILE A 39 11.86 -5.66 -1.73
CA ILE A 39 11.72 -4.63 -2.78
C ILE A 39 12.61 -4.97 -3.98
N LEU A 40 13.88 -5.29 -3.74
CA LEU A 40 14.83 -5.62 -4.79
C LEU A 40 14.47 -6.92 -5.54
N SER A 41 13.76 -7.85 -4.90
CA SER A 41 13.29 -9.09 -5.54
C SER A 41 12.32 -8.86 -6.69
N HIS A 42 11.64 -7.71 -6.70
CA HIS A 42 10.72 -7.27 -7.75
C HIS A 42 11.40 -6.47 -8.87
N ALA A 43 12.70 -6.33 -8.83
CA ALA A 43 13.47 -5.61 -9.82
C ALA A 43 14.56 -6.51 -10.42
N THR A 44 15.00 -6.17 -11.62
CA THR A 44 16.12 -6.86 -12.27
C THR A 44 17.14 -5.83 -12.68
N ALA A 45 18.35 -5.99 -12.18
CA ALA A 45 19.51 -5.22 -12.61
C ALA A 45 20.34 -6.04 -13.60
N THR A 46 20.77 -5.43 -14.68
CA THR A 46 21.51 -6.09 -15.75
C THR A 46 22.65 -5.21 -16.21
N ASP A 47 23.73 -5.87 -16.58
CA ASP A 47 24.86 -5.27 -17.24
C ASP A 47 25.38 -6.23 -18.30
N ARG A 48 25.92 -5.71 -19.38
CA ARG A 48 26.38 -6.51 -20.49
C ARG A 48 27.68 -7.22 -20.17
N GLU A 49 28.58 -6.54 -19.52
CA GLU A 49 29.93 -6.98 -19.20
C GLU A 49 29.94 -7.76 -17.87
N ASP A 50 29.16 -7.34 -16.89
CA ASP A 50 29.16 -7.88 -15.53
C ASP A 50 28.13 -8.96 -15.29
N GLY A 51 27.29 -9.20 -16.27
CA GLY A 51 26.32 -10.27 -16.24
C GLY A 51 24.87 -9.82 -16.02
N SER A 52 23.98 -10.78 -16.19
CA SER A 52 22.55 -10.54 -16.12
C SER A 52 21.86 -11.75 -15.50
N PRO A 53 21.21 -11.62 -14.35
CA PRO A 53 21.07 -10.40 -13.54
C PRO A 53 22.27 -10.12 -12.61
N ILE A 54 22.47 -8.86 -12.26
CA ILE A 54 23.27 -8.48 -11.09
C ILE A 54 22.42 -8.74 -9.86
N LEU A 55 22.96 -9.53 -8.94
CA LEU A 55 22.22 -9.95 -7.74
C LEU A 55 22.09 -8.80 -6.74
N PRO A 56 20.99 -8.76 -5.94
CA PRO A 56 20.87 -7.85 -4.81
C PRO A 56 22.06 -7.93 -3.84
N GLY A 57 22.42 -6.78 -3.27
CA GLY A 57 23.56 -6.66 -2.38
C GLY A 57 24.86 -6.32 -3.11
N THR A 58 25.98 -6.58 -2.45
CA THR A 58 27.35 -6.36 -2.99
C THR A 58 27.94 -7.69 -3.38
N ASN A 59 28.34 -7.80 -4.64
CA ASN A 59 28.79 -9.05 -5.23
C ASN A 59 30.24 -8.91 -5.72
N PRO A 60 31.20 -9.68 -5.18
CA PRO A 60 32.58 -9.66 -5.67
C PRO A 60 32.68 -10.28 -7.05
N ALA A 61 33.54 -9.70 -7.87
CA ALA A 61 33.83 -10.27 -9.20
C ALA A 61 34.54 -11.62 -9.07
N PRO A 62 34.18 -12.63 -9.87
CA PRO A 62 34.79 -13.95 -9.78
C PRO A 62 36.31 -13.96 -10.04
N SER A 63 36.80 -13.01 -10.84
CA SER A 63 38.20 -12.87 -11.23
C SER A 63 39.03 -11.99 -10.32
N ASP A 64 38.39 -11.12 -9.57
CA ASP A 64 39.03 -10.19 -8.65
C ASP A 64 38.07 -9.89 -7.45
N PRO A 65 38.30 -10.48 -6.29
CA PRO A 65 37.43 -10.31 -5.14
C PRO A 65 37.49 -8.90 -4.50
N GLU A 66 38.38 -8.03 -4.96
CA GLU A 66 38.42 -6.62 -4.54
C GLU A 66 37.56 -5.71 -5.43
N VAL A 67 37.02 -6.26 -6.52
CA VAL A 67 36.10 -5.58 -7.43
C VAL A 67 34.69 -6.06 -7.20
N PHE A 68 33.74 -5.17 -7.11
CA PHE A 68 32.37 -5.49 -6.72
C PHE A 68 31.36 -4.86 -7.65
N THR A 69 30.30 -5.58 -7.93
CA THR A 69 29.03 -4.99 -8.38
C THR A 69 28.12 -4.82 -7.18
N SER A 70 27.21 -3.88 -7.23
CA SER A 70 26.19 -3.74 -6.19
C SER A 70 24.81 -3.43 -6.76
N PHE A 71 23.77 -3.96 -6.10
CA PHE A 71 22.39 -3.64 -6.38
C PHE A 71 21.66 -3.46 -5.04
N THR A 72 21.36 -2.23 -4.66
CA THR A 72 20.92 -1.85 -3.33
C THR A 72 19.90 -0.70 -3.36
N ILE A 73 19.31 -0.41 -2.21
CA ILE A 73 18.56 0.81 -1.95
C ILE A 73 19.33 1.58 -0.87
N PRO A 74 20.24 2.50 -1.23
CA PRO A 74 21.17 3.11 -0.28
C PRO A 74 20.52 3.85 0.89
N ASP A 75 19.32 4.39 0.68
CA ASP A 75 18.59 5.17 1.67
C ASP A 75 17.54 4.35 2.43
N TYR A 76 17.48 3.03 2.20
CA TYR A 76 16.51 2.17 2.87
C TYR A 76 16.68 2.20 4.39
N GLN A 77 15.56 2.43 5.09
CA GLN A 77 15.52 2.42 6.55
C GLN A 77 14.79 1.19 7.08
N ALA A 78 15.54 0.28 7.67
CA ALA A 78 14.96 -0.91 8.25
C ALA A 78 13.90 -0.54 9.31
N GLY A 79 12.68 -1.05 9.14
CA GLY A 79 11.57 -0.82 10.04
C GLY A 79 10.72 0.43 9.75
N GLU A 80 11.03 1.19 8.72
CA GLU A 80 10.23 2.35 8.30
C GLU A 80 8.75 1.97 8.12
N PHE A 81 8.50 0.87 7.44
CA PHE A 81 7.14 0.41 7.16
C PHE A 81 6.44 -0.22 8.36
N THR A 82 7.14 -0.72 9.34
CA THR A 82 6.54 -1.45 10.48
C THR A 82 5.76 -0.55 11.44
N SER A 83 6.06 0.74 11.44
CA SER A 83 5.41 1.72 12.31
C SER A 83 4.17 2.38 11.71
N LEU A 84 3.83 2.06 10.48
CA LEU A 84 2.70 2.67 9.77
C LEU A 84 1.36 2.32 10.42
N GLN A 85 0.44 3.28 10.43
CA GLN A 85 -0.90 3.14 11.00
C GLN A 85 -2.02 3.45 9.99
N HIS A 86 -1.68 3.87 8.80
CA HIS A 86 -2.60 4.30 7.75
C HIS A 86 -1.91 4.17 6.39
N ASP A 87 -2.62 4.48 5.34
CA ASP A 87 -2.09 4.54 3.98
C ASP A 87 -0.82 5.38 3.92
N PHE A 88 0.14 4.89 3.18
CA PHE A 88 1.45 5.51 3.03
C PHE A 88 1.98 5.30 1.61
N ALA A 89 2.77 6.22 1.12
CA ALA A 89 3.52 6.06 -0.11
C ALA A 89 4.86 6.77 -0.01
N THR A 90 5.90 6.10 -0.43
CA THR A 90 7.26 6.64 -0.48
C THR A 90 7.91 6.30 -1.81
N SER A 91 8.97 7.03 -2.14
CA SER A 91 9.78 6.73 -3.31
C SER A 91 11.10 6.08 -2.88
N GLU A 92 11.45 4.97 -3.51
CA GLU A 92 12.70 4.28 -3.29
C GLU A 92 13.62 4.40 -4.49
N ASN A 93 14.90 4.63 -4.25
CA ASN A 93 15.92 4.75 -5.28
C ASN A 93 16.73 3.44 -5.37
N LEU A 94 16.34 2.58 -6.28
CA LEU A 94 17.11 1.38 -6.58
C LEU A 94 18.38 1.78 -7.33
N THR A 95 19.52 1.39 -6.80
CA THR A 95 20.84 1.77 -7.34
C THR A 95 21.64 0.53 -7.70
N VAL A 96 22.11 0.48 -8.94
CA VAL A 96 23.06 -0.53 -9.40
C VAL A 96 24.39 0.12 -9.74
N VAL A 97 25.47 -0.53 -9.36
CA VAL A 97 26.85 -0.14 -9.68
C VAL A 97 27.54 -1.33 -10.31
N ASP A 98 28.17 -1.13 -11.47
CA ASP A 98 29.01 -2.13 -12.13
C ASP A 98 30.41 -2.21 -11.51
N HIS A 99 31.24 -3.16 -12.03
CA HIS A 99 32.59 -3.39 -11.50
C HIS A 99 33.59 -2.26 -11.82
N VAL A 100 33.28 -1.36 -12.75
CA VAL A 100 34.13 -0.19 -13.07
C VAL A 100 33.62 1.11 -12.45
N GLY A 101 32.47 1.04 -11.75
CA GLY A 101 31.89 2.17 -11.01
C GLY A 101 30.85 2.96 -11.77
N ASN A 102 30.38 2.51 -12.94
CA ASN A 102 29.23 3.13 -13.58
C ASN A 102 27.98 2.86 -12.72
N THR A 103 27.13 3.86 -12.59
CA THR A 103 25.99 3.82 -11.70
C THR A 103 24.70 4.15 -12.46
N TYR A 104 23.66 3.37 -12.21
CA TYR A 104 22.32 3.68 -12.66
C TYR A 104 21.33 3.66 -11.47
N VAL A 105 20.45 4.64 -11.47
CA VAL A 105 19.42 4.78 -10.42
C VAL A 105 18.03 4.74 -11.05
N LYS A 106 17.18 3.89 -10.51
CA LYS A 106 15.78 3.79 -10.88
C LYS A 106 14.91 4.10 -9.67
N GLN A 107 14.12 5.16 -9.76
CA GLN A 107 13.10 5.45 -8.75
C GLN A 107 11.84 4.66 -9.02
N ILE A 108 11.28 4.08 -7.97
CA ILE A 108 9.96 3.44 -7.92
C ILE A 108 9.15 4.02 -6.78
N MET A 109 7.84 3.82 -6.83
CA MET A 109 6.95 4.11 -5.71
C MET A 109 6.63 2.81 -4.96
N VAL A 110 6.66 2.89 -3.65
CA VAL A 110 6.16 1.84 -2.75
C VAL A 110 4.89 2.36 -2.09
N HIS A 111 3.77 1.71 -2.38
CA HIS A 111 2.45 2.06 -1.86
C HIS A 111 2.04 1.05 -0.79
N VAL A 112 1.59 1.56 0.34
CA VAL A 112 1.00 0.77 1.42
C VAL A 112 -0.44 1.22 1.61
N THR A 113 -1.40 0.30 1.56
CA THR A 113 -2.82 0.61 1.67
C THR A 113 -3.42 -0.15 2.84
N ASP A 114 -4.19 0.54 3.68
CA ASP A 114 -4.99 -0.08 4.71
C ASP A 114 -6.21 -0.73 4.07
N THR A 115 -6.22 -2.05 4.05
CA THR A 115 -7.33 -2.85 3.55
C THR A 115 -8.24 -3.36 4.66
N THR A 116 -7.99 -2.92 5.90
CA THR A 116 -8.77 -3.35 7.07
C THR A 116 -10.20 -2.79 6.97
N PRO A 117 -11.22 -3.65 6.96
CA PRO A 117 -12.59 -3.16 6.94
C PRO A 117 -12.88 -2.30 8.17
N VAL A 118 -13.42 -1.12 7.97
CA VAL A 118 -13.88 -0.28 9.06
C VAL A 118 -15.01 -1.00 9.78
N LYS A 119 -14.75 -1.45 11.02
CA LYS A 119 -15.78 -1.98 11.89
C LYS A 119 -16.48 -0.81 12.56
N VAL A 120 -17.60 -0.41 12.01
CA VAL A 120 -18.49 0.52 12.70
C VAL A 120 -19.16 -0.27 13.82
N LYS A 121 -18.75 -0.03 15.05
CA LYS A 121 -19.57 -0.39 16.19
C LYS A 121 -20.60 0.73 16.37
N PRO A 122 -21.87 0.45 16.24
CA PRO A 122 -22.87 1.42 16.62
C PRO A 122 -22.84 1.55 18.15
N GLU A 123 -21.97 2.40 18.65
CA GLU A 123 -22.08 2.91 20.01
C GLU A 123 -22.94 4.15 19.90
N GLY A 124 -24.22 3.99 20.14
CA GLY A 124 -25.01 5.15 20.05
C GLY A 124 -26.45 4.97 20.41
N LYS A 125 -27.05 6.05 20.77
CA LYS A 125 -28.48 6.16 20.91
C LYS A 125 -29.11 5.99 19.52
N THR A 126 -30.11 5.17 19.46
CA THR A 126 -30.99 5.10 18.30
C THR A 126 -31.56 6.49 18.03
N ARG A 127 -31.43 6.95 16.82
CA ARG A 127 -31.92 8.27 16.44
C ARG A 127 -33.00 8.12 15.39
N PHE A 128 -34.18 8.57 15.69
CA PHE A 128 -35.27 8.59 14.75
C PHE A 128 -35.21 9.82 13.88
N ILE A 129 -35.30 9.59 12.60
CA ILE A 129 -35.56 10.66 11.66
C ILE A 129 -37.06 10.93 11.76
N SER A 130 -37.46 12.16 11.96
CA SER A 130 -38.86 12.51 12.08
C SER A 130 -39.65 12.09 10.81
N GLU A 131 -40.91 11.82 10.99
CA GLU A 131 -41.83 11.50 9.90
C GLU A 131 -41.71 12.45 8.70
N LYS A 132 -41.45 13.70 8.96
CA LYS A 132 -41.22 14.73 7.91
C LYS A 132 -40.06 14.42 6.97
N TYR A 133 -39.07 13.70 7.45
CA TYR A 133 -37.87 13.40 6.66
C TYR A 133 -37.87 11.99 6.10
N PHE A 134 -38.54 11.09 6.79
CA PHE A 134 -38.43 9.68 6.46
C PHE A 134 -39.69 9.16 5.78
N ASN A 135 -40.80 9.58 6.20
CA ASN A 135 -42.07 9.23 5.58
C ASN A 135 -42.56 10.38 4.71
N LEU A 136 -42.61 10.14 3.44
CA LEU A 136 -43.12 11.10 2.47
C LEU A 136 -44.62 11.20 2.49
N ASP A 137 -45.29 10.22 3.07
CA ASP A 137 -46.73 10.19 3.25
C ASP A 137 -47.09 10.32 4.72
N HIS A 138 -47.27 11.53 5.15
CA HIS A 138 -47.63 11.88 6.53
C HIS A 138 -48.96 11.32 7.02
N GLU A 139 -49.77 10.84 6.13
CA GLU A 139 -51.05 10.26 6.49
C GLU A 139 -50.94 8.80 6.89
N HIS A 140 -49.91 8.14 6.42
CA HIS A 140 -49.78 6.70 6.53
C HIS A 140 -48.55 6.19 7.24
N GLY A 141 -47.66 7.04 7.66
CA GLY A 141 -46.43 6.51 8.16
C GLY A 141 -45.69 7.36 9.15
N GLY A 142 -44.84 6.73 9.79
CA GLY A 142 -43.92 7.24 10.76
C GLY A 142 -43.19 6.11 11.40
N LEU A 143 -42.18 6.43 12.14
CA LEU A 143 -41.42 5.45 12.90
C LEU A 143 -41.95 5.38 14.31
N GLU A 144 -42.10 4.19 14.86
CA GLU A 144 -42.46 4.03 16.26
C GLU A 144 -41.31 4.35 17.21
N GLU A 145 -41.65 4.74 18.40
CA GLU A 145 -40.71 5.17 19.44
C GLU A 145 -39.61 4.18 19.79
N ASN A 146 -39.82 2.91 19.56
CA ASN A 146 -38.88 1.87 19.98
C ASN A 146 -38.13 1.20 18.87
N SER A 147 -37.95 1.86 17.79
CA SER A 147 -37.09 1.32 16.77
C SER A 147 -35.68 1.28 17.24
N ILE A 148 -35.10 0.16 17.09
CA ILE A 148 -33.72 -0.11 17.43
C ILE A 148 -33.01 -0.71 16.24
N TRP A 149 -31.79 -0.65 16.35
CA TRP A 149 -30.87 -1.13 15.42
C TRP A 149 -30.57 -2.58 15.58
N MET A 150 -30.36 -3.30 14.55
CA MET A 150 -30.29 -4.73 14.63
C MET A 150 -29.63 -5.40 13.44
N THR A 151 -29.63 -6.71 13.44
CA THR A 151 -29.19 -7.54 12.34
C THR A 151 -30.08 -7.37 11.11
N ASP A 152 -29.60 -7.82 9.96
CA ASP A 152 -30.37 -7.75 8.71
C ASP A 152 -31.78 -8.35 8.83
N ALA A 153 -31.92 -9.42 9.59
CA ALA A 153 -33.23 -10.07 9.79
C ALA A 153 -34.23 -9.16 10.52
N ASP A 154 -33.71 -8.36 11.44
CA ASP A 154 -34.53 -7.49 12.27
C ASP A 154 -34.60 -6.07 11.69
N TYR A 155 -33.76 -5.74 10.74
CA TYR A 155 -33.66 -4.41 10.14
C TYR A 155 -35.00 -3.92 9.61
N HIS A 156 -35.68 -4.75 8.84
CA HIS A 156 -36.99 -4.40 8.31
C HIS A 156 -38.05 -4.23 9.39
N SER A 157 -37.99 -5.05 10.42
CA SER A 157 -38.88 -4.92 11.57
C SER A 157 -38.61 -3.65 12.36
N ALA A 158 -37.33 -3.32 12.54
CA ALA A 158 -36.94 -2.11 13.21
C ALA A 158 -37.28 -0.87 12.40
N LEU A 159 -37.09 -0.93 11.11
CA LEU A 159 -37.44 0.15 10.22
C LEU A 159 -38.95 0.40 10.26
N GLN A 160 -39.75 -0.66 10.22
CA GLN A 160 -41.19 -0.55 10.36
C GLN A 160 -41.60 0.07 11.70
N LYS A 161 -41.01 -0.40 12.78
CA LYS A 161 -41.23 0.21 14.10
C LYS A 161 -40.83 1.66 14.15
N ALA A 162 -39.67 1.98 13.54
CA ALA A 162 -39.20 3.35 13.48
C ALA A 162 -40.20 4.23 12.71
N PHE A 163 -40.74 3.76 11.60
CA PHE A 163 -41.79 4.47 10.88
C PHE A 163 -43.05 4.67 11.72
N ASP A 164 -43.46 3.64 12.43
CA ASP A 164 -44.62 3.72 13.28
C ASP A 164 -44.43 4.69 14.44
N ASN A 165 -43.23 4.83 14.98
CA ASN A 165 -42.88 5.79 16.00
C ASN A 165 -42.90 7.23 15.53
N LEU A 166 -42.45 7.47 14.33
CA LEU A 166 -42.46 8.82 13.76
C LEU A 166 -43.88 9.41 13.61
N LYS A 167 -44.92 8.57 13.60
CA LYS A 167 -46.31 9.03 13.64
C LYS A 167 -46.65 9.80 14.89
N ASN A 168 -45.96 9.50 15.96
CA ASN A 168 -46.19 10.12 17.25
C ASN A 168 -45.40 11.43 17.46
N ASP A 169 -44.60 11.79 16.45
CA ASP A 169 -43.79 13.01 16.44
C ASP A 169 -42.99 13.19 17.75
N THR A 170 -42.25 12.13 18.12
CA THR A 170 -41.39 12.17 19.30
C THR A 170 -39.97 12.57 18.86
N PRO A 171 -39.64 13.86 18.95
CA PRO A 171 -38.41 14.40 18.39
C PRO A 171 -37.14 14.01 19.17
N GLU A 172 -37.31 13.30 20.26
CA GLU A 172 -36.22 12.85 21.12
C GLU A 172 -35.70 11.48 20.77
N ASP A 173 -36.44 10.76 19.95
CA ASP A 173 -36.06 9.45 19.53
C ASP A 173 -35.14 9.54 18.33
N GLU A 174 -33.99 9.00 18.49
CA GLU A 174 -32.99 8.97 17.42
C GLU A 174 -32.66 7.54 17.03
N PHE A 175 -32.61 7.31 15.77
CA PHE A 175 -32.34 6.01 15.21
C PHE A 175 -31.18 6.08 14.23
N LEU A 176 -30.15 5.34 14.51
CA LEU A 176 -28.99 5.23 13.63
C LEU A 176 -29.21 4.10 12.64
N ILE A 177 -29.27 4.49 11.39
CA ILE A 177 -29.18 3.55 10.29
C ILE A 177 -27.71 3.40 9.95
N PRO A 178 -27.16 2.18 9.90
CA PRO A 178 -25.76 1.95 9.58
C PRO A 178 -25.41 2.34 8.18
#